data_d8a0055d4ec739b7bd4795fe6e716dc6
#
_entry.id   d8a0055d4ec739b7bd4795fe6e716dc6
#
_cell.length_a   1.000
_cell.length_b   1.000
_cell.length_c   1.000
_cell.angle_alpha   90.00
_cell.angle_beta   90.00
_cell.angle_gamma   90.00
#
_symmetry.space_group_name_H-M   'P 1'
#
loop_
_entity.id
_entity.type
_entity.pdbx_description
1 polymer ?
#
loop_
_entity_poly.entity_id
_entity_poly.type
_entity_poly.pdbx_seq_one_letter_code
_entity_poly.pdbx_strand_id
1 'polypeptide(L)'
;MKRVLFLTTVLLMAISTSMSFAQTDADNFYKSNAVNVEKVSFLNQYKMRVGGNLFLPKDMKAGEKYPAIIVGHPMGAVKEQSANLYATKLAERGFVTLSLDLSFWGESEGEPRNAVLPDVYSEDFSAAMDFLGTRPFINRERIGVIGICGSGSFAISAAKIDPRLKAVATISMYDMGAANRNGLKNALTLEQRKQIIAEAAEQRYVEFLDGEVKYTSGTVHELTENSSPIEREFYEYYRTPRGEVTPEGATPLT
;
A
#
# COMPACT_ATOMS: atom_id res chain seq x y z
N MET A 1 -28.30 68.04 -40.62
CA MET A 1 -28.67 66.70 -40.13
C MET A 1 -27.38 65.89 -39.89
N LYS A 2 -26.89 65.84 -38.66
CA LYS A 2 -25.68 65.08 -38.31
C LYS A 2 -26.11 63.75 -37.75
N ARG A 3 -25.72 62.63 -38.39
CA ARG A 3 -25.91 61.27 -37.84
C ARG A 3 -24.78 60.98 -36.90
N VAL A 4 -25.13 60.73 -35.63
CA VAL A 4 -24.21 60.24 -34.59
C VAL A 4 -24.23 58.71 -34.66
N LEU A 5 -23.07 58.15 -34.97
CA LEU A 5 -22.85 56.71 -34.99
C LEU A 5 -22.44 56.26 -33.60
N PHE A 6 -23.33 55.54 -32.89
CA PHE A 6 -22.99 54.92 -31.61
C PHE A 6 -22.23 53.62 -31.91
N LEU A 7 -20.93 53.58 -31.62
CA LEU A 7 -20.15 52.34 -31.54
C LEU A 7 -20.38 51.72 -30.16
N THR A 8 -21.17 50.66 -30.12
CA THR A 8 -21.24 49.80 -28.96
C THR A 8 -20.10 48.80 -28.98
N THR A 9 -19.06 49.05 -28.21
CA THR A 9 -17.97 48.10 -27.98
C THR A 9 -18.46 47.02 -27.00
N VAL A 10 -18.78 45.84 -27.51
CA VAL A 10 -19.07 44.65 -26.67
C VAL A 10 -17.73 44.12 -26.22
N LEU A 11 -17.41 44.34 -24.93
CA LEU A 11 -16.28 43.75 -24.24
C LEU A 11 -16.63 42.31 -23.90
N LEU A 12 -16.21 41.36 -24.73
CA LEU A 12 -16.26 39.93 -24.37
C LEU A 12 -15.22 39.70 -23.28
N MET A 13 -15.65 39.67 -22.01
CA MET A 13 -14.89 39.07 -20.94
C MET A 13 -14.89 37.55 -21.17
N ALA A 14 -13.82 37.05 -21.73
CA ALA A 14 -13.51 35.60 -21.64
C ALA A 14 -13.24 35.27 -20.18
N ILE A 15 -14.26 34.76 -19.49
CA ILE A 15 -14.06 34.10 -18.19
C ILE A 15 -13.36 32.78 -18.51
N SER A 16 -12.04 32.80 -18.52
CA SER A 16 -11.24 31.59 -18.38
C SER A 16 -11.51 31.04 -16.99
N THR A 17 -12.48 30.16 -16.88
CA THR A 17 -12.56 29.24 -15.75
C THR A 17 -11.31 28.35 -15.84
N SER A 18 -10.21 28.81 -15.27
CA SER A 18 -9.17 27.90 -14.84
C SER A 18 -9.86 26.97 -13.85
N MET A 19 -10.23 25.76 -14.29
CA MET A 19 -10.41 24.66 -13.38
C MET A 19 -9.05 24.50 -12.70
N SER A 20 -8.91 25.15 -11.55
CA SER A 20 -7.94 24.77 -10.56
C SER A 20 -8.35 23.34 -10.17
N PHE A 21 -7.74 22.36 -10.83
CA PHE A 21 -7.65 21.06 -10.18
C PHE A 21 -7.07 21.39 -8.82
N ALA A 22 -7.84 21.19 -7.77
CA ALA A 22 -7.32 21.20 -6.44
C ALA A 22 -6.14 20.24 -6.48
N GLN A 23 -4.95 20.80 -6.55
CA GLN A 23 -3.72 20.09 -6.35
C GLN A 23 -3.92 19.50 -4.97
N THR A 24 -4.30 18.23 -4.93
CA THR A 24 -4.37 17.53 -3.65
C THR A 24 -2.93 17.53 -3.16
N ASP A 25 -2.65 18.35 -2.15
CA ASP A 25 -1.33 18.50 -1.53
C ASP A 25 -0.81 17.21 -0.84
N ALA A 26 -1.37 16.06 -1.19
CA ALA A 26 -0.92 14.77 -0.72
C ALA A 26 0.32 14.35 -1.50
N ASP A 27 1.47 14.84 -1.06
CA ASP A 27 2.76 14.32 -1.52
C ASP A 27 3.00 12.95 -0.89
N ASN A 28 2.79 11.88 -1.67
CA ASN A 28 3.05 10.51 -1.22
C ASN A 28 4.53 10.27 -0.88
N PHE A 29 5.42 11.04 -1.48
CA PHE A 29 6.85 10.94 -1.27
C PHE A 29 7.38 12.00 -0.30
N TYR A 30 6.48 12.56 0.50
CA TYR A 30 6.80 13.54 1.51
C TYR A 30 7.93 13.07 2.44
N LYS A 31 8.93 13.93 2.60
CA LYS A 31 10.05 13.72 3.51
C LYS A 31 10.00 14.74 4.63
N SER A 32 10.13 14.27 5.87
CA SER A 32 10.13 15.13 7.04
C SER A 32 11.55 15.50 7.49
N ASN A 33 11.74 16.77 7.79
CA ASN A 33 12.99 17.22 8.43
C ASN A 33 13.07 16.83 9.92
N ALA A 34 11.96 16.41 10.53
CA ALA A 34 11.89 16.00 11.94
C ALA A 34 12.09 14.49 12.14
N VAL A 35 12.27 13.71 11.06
CA VAL A 35 12.33 12.25 11.10
C VAL A 35 13.61 11.76 10.42
N ASN A 36 14.31 10.81 11.04
CA ASN A 36 15.34 10.01 10.40
C ASN A 36 14.72 8.74 9.83
N VAL A 37 15.15 8.35 8.64
CA VAL A 37 14.69 7.12 7.99
C VAL A 37 15.87 6.20 7.76
N GLU A 38 15.75 4.95 8.21
CA GLU A 38 16.77 3.93 8.07
C GLU A 38 16.19 2.74 7.31
N LYS A 39 16.88 2.29 6.25
CA LYS A 39 16.53 1.02 5.61
C LYS A 39 16.90 -0.13 6.54
N VAL A 40 15.96 -1.03 6.74
CA VAL A 40 16.13 -2.19 7.62
C VAL A 40 15.66 -3.46 6.93
N SER A 41 16.14 -4.59 7.41
CA SER A 41 15.61 -5.89 7.01
C SER A 41 15.68 -6.87 8.18
N PHE A 42 14.76 -7.82 8.20
CA PHE A 42 14.68 -8.87 9.20
C PHE A 42 14.11 -10.16 8.58
N LEU A 43 14.32 -11.28 9.23
CA LEU A 43 13.81 -12.56 8.75
C LEU A 43 12.46 -12.85 9.39
N ASN A 44 11.50 -13.33 8.60
CA ASN A 44 10.32 -13.99 9.13
C ASN A 44 10.62 -15.45 9.53
N GLN A 45 9.64 -16.16 10.12
CA GLN A 45 9.85 -17.56 10.54
C GLN A 45 10.17 -18.51 9.38
N TYR A 46 9.78 -18.17 8.16
CA TYR A 46 10.09 -18.94 6.96
C TYR A 46 11.48 -18.65 6.38
N LYS A 47 12.29 -17.83 7.10
CA LYS A 47 13.62 -17.40 6.69
C LYS A 47 13.66 -16.54 5.44
N MET A 48 12.53 -15.97 5.04
CA MET A 48 12.50 -14.94 4.02
C MET A 48 12.85 -13.59 4.63
N ARG A 49 13.67 -12.82 3.93
CA ARG A 49 14.00 -11.46 4.33
C ARG A 49 12.84 -10.53 4.00
N VAL A 50 12.39 -9.80 5.01
CA VAL A 50 11.40 -8.74 4.91
C VAL A 50 12.12 -7.40 4.91
N GLY A 51 11.92 -6.59 3.88
CA GLY A 51 12.48 -5.25 3.74
C GLY A 51 11.57 -4.21 4.38
N GLY A 52 12.15 -3.21 5.02
CA GLY A 52 11.39 -2.14 5.67
C GLY A 52 12.14 -0.83 5.76
N ASN A 53 11.41 0.24 6.08
CA ASN A 53 11.94 1.53 6.44
C ASN A 53 11.55 1.85 7.89
N LEU A 54 12.54 2.07 8.74
CA LEU A 54 12.35 2.47 10.13
C LEU A 54 12.45 3.99 10.23
N PHE A 55 11.40 4.60 10.78
CA PHE A 55 11.29 6.04 10.95
C PHE A 55 11.46 6.40 12.42
N LEU A 56 12.43 7.22 12.72
CA LEU A 56 12.81 7.63 14.06
C LEU A 56 12.62 9.14 14.23
N PRO A 57 11.79 9.61 15.20
CA PRO A 57 11.76 11.02 15.56
C PRO A 57 13.16 11.53 15.91
N LYS A 58 13.56 12.69 15.39
CA LYS A 58 14.92 13.24 15.67
C LYS A 58 15.11 13.71 17.12
N ASP A 59 14.03 13.97 17.83
CA ASP A 59 14.01 14.45 19.21
C ASP A 59 13.98 13.32 20.26
N MET A 60 14.21 12.06 19.82
CA MET A 60 14.30 10.93 20.73
C MET A 60 15.43 11.11 21.76
N LYS A 61 15.10 10.84 23.01
CA LYS A 61 16.05 10.97 24.13
C LYS A 61 16.68 9.62 24.48
N ALA A 62 17.95 9.66 24.77
CA ALA A 62 18.67 8.47 25.20
C ALA A 62 18.07 7.88 26.48
N GLY A 63 17.87 6.56 26.52
CA GLY A 63 17.30 5.84 27.66
C GLY A 63 15.76 5.84 27.75
N GLU A 64 15.06 6.65 26.95
CA GLU A 64 13.60 6.60 26.88
C GLU A 64 13.11 5.47 25.96
N LYS A 65 11.90 4.99 26.22
CA LYS A 65 11.22 3.98 25.40
C LYS A 65 9.99 4.55 24.73
N TYR A 66 9.89 4.34 23.45
CA TYR A 66 8.87 4.92 22.57
C TYR A 66 7.81 3.90 22.15
N PRO A 67 6.57 4.31 21.99
CA PRO A 67 5.55 3.49 21.32
C PRO A 67 5.95 3.29 19.86
N ALA A 68 5.56 2.14 19.29
CA ALA A 68 5.84 1.87 17.89
C ALA A 68 4.61 1.49 17.09
N ILE A 69 4.64 1.75 15.78
CA ILE A 69 3.56 1.41 14.85
C ILE A 69 4.15 0.76 13.60
N ILE A 70 3.66 -0.43 13.28
CA ILE A 70 3.94 -1.11 12.02
C ILE A 70 2.93 -0.63 10.99
N VAL A 71 3.37 -0.32 9.77
CA VAL A 71 2.50 0.17 8.69
C VAL A 71 2.62 -0.74 7.47
N GLY A 72 1.52 -1.44 7.14
CA GLY A 72 1.42 -2.29 5.96
C GLY A 72 0.80 -1.54 4.78
N HIS A 73 1.37 -1.76 3.59
CA HIS A 73 0.94 -1.15 2.33
C HIS A 73 -0.31 -1.81 1.73
N PRO A 74 -1.03 -1.17 0.78
CA PRO A 74 -2.09 -1.79 0.00
C PRO A 74 -1.60 -3.05 -0.72
N MET A 75 -2.50 -4.01 -0.96
CA MET A 75 -2.17 -5.18 -1.78
C MET A 75 -1.72 -4.72 -3.17
N GLY A 76 -0.62 -5.30 -3.67
CA GLY A 76 -0.03 -4.91 -4.95
C GLY A 76 0.77 -3.61 -4.93
N ALA A 77 0.91 -2.96 -3.77
CA ALA A 77 1.75 -1.78 -3.58
C ALA A 77 3.12 -2.15 -2.98
N VAL A 78 3.93 -1.13 -2.70
CA VAL A 78 5.18 -1.24 -1.95
C VAL A 78 5.22 -0.21 -0.83
N LYS A 79 6.12 -0.40 0.14
CA LYS A 79 6.25 0.46 1.32
C LYS A 79 6.52 1.93 1.01
N GLU A 80 7.23 2.21 -0.10
CA GLU A 80 7.60 3.57 -0.52
C GLU A 80 6.40 4.46 -0.82
N GLN A 81 5.25 3.87 -1.10
CA GLN A 81 4.02 4.58 -1.43
C GLN A 81 3.28 5.04 -0.16
N SER A 82 1.98 4.78 -0.05
CA SER A 82 1.17 5.28 1.09
C SER A 82 1.71 4.86 2.46
N ALA A 83 2.34 3.67 2.58
CA ALA A 83 2.83 3.21 3.89
C ALA A 83 3.92 4.13 4.46
N ASN A 84 4.88 4.56 3.63
CA ASN A 84 5.91 5.52 4.05
C ASN A 84 5.32 6.88 4.47
N LEU A 85 4.30 7.35 3.76
CA LEU A 85 3.64 8.61 4.11
C LEU A 85 3.02 8.53 5.51
N TYR A 86 2.23 7.47 5.77
CA TYR A 86 1.64 7.27 7.10
C TYR A 86 2.70 7.08 8.17
N ALA A 87 3.75 6.30 7.89
CA ALA A 87 4.86 6.09 8.81
C ALA A 87 5.55 7.42 9.16
N THR A 88 5.85 8.25 8.16
CA THR A 88 6.45 9.58 8.36
C THR A 88 5.58 10.47 9.22
N LYS A 89 4.27 10.56 8.90
CA LYS A 89 3.34 11.42 9.63
C LYS A 89 3.11 11.00 11.08
N LEU A 90 3.24 9.73 11.38
CA LEU A 90 3.16 9.21 12.76
C LEU A 90 4.48 9.41 13.50
N ALA A 91 5.62 9.29 12.81
CA ALA A 91 6.91 9.57 13.40
C ALA A 91 7.05 11.05 13.81
N GLU A 92 6.52 11.98 13.02
CA GLU A 92 6.40 13.40 13.40
C GLU A 92 5.60 13.63 14.69
N ARG A 93 4.80 12.65 15.11
CA ARG A 93 4.00 12.68 16.35
C ARG A 93 4.62 11.91 17.52
N GLY A 94 5.91 11.52 17.37
CA GLY A 94 6.67 10.88 18.44
C GLY A 94 6.53 9.35 18.51
N PHE A 95 5.97 8.70 17.49
CA PHE A 95 6.01 7.24 17.38
C PHE A 95 7.29 6.81 16.65
N VAL A 96 7.87 5.69 17.05
CA VAL A 96 8.76 4.95 16.15
C VAL A 96 7.89 4.20 15.17
N THR A 97 8.14 4.30 13.87
CA THR A 97 7.30 3.62 12.89
C THR A 97 8.14 2.76 11.96
N LEU A 98 7.55 1.67 11.49
CA LEU A 98 8.16 0.72 10.56
C LEU A 98 7.17 0.47 9.43
N SER A 99 7.47 0.94 8.23
CA SER A 99 6.82 0.46 7.02
C SER A 99 7.57 -0.76 6.49
N LEU A 100 6.85 -1.75 5.96
CA LEU A 100 7.47 -2.96 5.42
C LEU A 100 6.88 -3.29 4.04
N ASP A 101 7.68 -3.93 3.19
CA ASP A 101 7.17 -4.68 2.07
C ASP A 101 6.72 -6.06 2.57
N LEU A 102 5.52 -6.47 2.21
CA LEU A 102 5.08 -7.84 2.45
C LEU A 102 5.92 -8.80 1.60
N SER A 103 6.14 -10.02 2.09
CA SER A 103 6.87 -11.06 1.35
C SER A 103 6.35 -11.16 -0.09
N PHE A 104 7.23 -11.44 -1.03
CA PHE A 104 7.03 -11.49 -2.49
C PHE A 104 6.93 -10.12 -3.19
N TRP A 105 6.93 -9.01 -2.46
CA TRP A 105 6.80 -7.65 -2.99
C TRP A 105 8.00 -6.76 -2.64
N GLY A 106 8.21 -5.73 -3.47
CA GLY A 106 9.24 -4.72 -3.22
C GLY A 106 10.63 -5.31 -2.95
N GLU A 107 11.26 -4.87 -1.87
CA GLU A 107 12.59 -5.34 -1.42
C GLU A 107 12.52 -6.63 -0.59
N SER A 108 11.33 -7.14 -0.25
CA SER A 108 11.17 -8.41 0.46
C SER A 108 11.37 -9.62 -0.45
N GLU A 109 11.88 -10.71 0.13
CA GLU A 109 12.10 -11.97 -0.57
C GLU A 109 10.80 -12.74 -0.79
N GLY A 110 10.90 -13.80 -1.56
CA GLY A 110 9.84 -14.75 -1.88
C GLY A 110 9.66 -14.94 -3.38
N GLU A 111 9.43 -16.19 -3.77
CA GLU A 111 9.15 -16.60 -5.14
C GLU A 111 7.87 -17.47 -5.18
N PRO A 112 7.06 -17.37 -6.22
CA PRO A 112 7.17 -16.41 -7.33
C PRO A 112 6.93 -14.97 -6.84
N ARG A 113 7.55 -14.00 -7.52
CA ARG A 113 7.30 -12.58 -7.20
C ARG A 113 5.82 -12.25 -7.38
N ASN A 114 5.35 -11.28 -6.61
CA ASN A 114 3.97 -10.77 -6.60
C ASN A 114 2.91 -11.83 -6.17
N ALA A 115 3.33 -12.93 -5.55
CA ALA A 115 2.39 -13.87 -4.94
C ALA A 115 1.65 -13.20 -3.76
N VAL A 116 0.42 -13.64 -3.52
CA VAL A 116 -0.40 -13.20 -2.38
C VAL A 116 -0.68 -14.39 -1.47
N LEU A 117 0.02 -14.45 -0.34
CA LEU A 117 -0.12 -15.51 0.66
C LEU A 117 -0.50 -14.90 2.02
N PRO A 118 -1.79 -14.89 2.39
CA PRO A 118 -2.29 -14.24 3.60
C PRO A 118 -1.62 -14.70 4.90
N ASP A 119 -1.28 -15.98 4.99
CA ASP A 119 -0.63 -16.54 6.18
C ASP A 119 0.81 -16.03 6.33
N VAL A 120 1.55 -15.95 5.21
CA VAL A 120 2.90 -15.37 5.18
C VAL A 120 2.84 -13.87 5.52
N TYR A 121 1.85 -13.15 5.01
CA TYR A 121 1.69 -11.73 5.32
C TYR A 121 1.35 -11.47 6.79
N SER A 122 0.54 -12.34 7.41
CA SER A 122 0.28 -12.27 8.85
C SER A 122 1.56 -12.50 9.65
N GLU A 123 2.40 -13.42 9.18
CA GLU A 123 3.72 -13.67 9.77
C GLU A 123 4.69 -12.50 9.58
N ASP A 124 4.68 -11.81 8.43
CA ASP A 124 5.54 -10.64 8.22
C ASP A 124 5.26 -9.53 9.25
N PHE A 125 3.99 -9.36 9.65
CA PHE A 125 3.64 -8.45 10.74
C PHE A 125 4.17 -8.94 12.10
N SER A 126 4.13 -10.25 12.37
CA SER A 126 4.70 -10.83 13.61
C SER A 126 6.22 -10.72 13.62
N ALA A 127 6.89 -10.93 12.50
CA ALA A 127 8.33 -10.72 12.34
C ALA A 127 8.72 -9.25 12.54
N ALA A 128 7.89 -8.31 12.08
CA ALA A 128 8.07 -6.88 12.38
C ALA A 128 7.92 -6.57 13.88
N MET A 129 7.02 -7.28 14.60
CA MET A 129 6.94 -7.22 16.05
C MET A 129 8.22 -7.71 16.73
N ASP A 130 8.79 -8.82 16.24
CA ASP A 130 10.07 -9.35 16.74
C ASP A 130 11.19 -8.32 16.54
N PHE A 131 11.28 -7.76 15.34
CA PHE A 131 12.26 -6.75 15.01
C PHE A 131 12.14 -5.53 15.92
N LEU A 132 10.97 -4.93 16.05
CA LEU A 132 10.75 -3.75 16.90
C LEU A 132 10.94 -4.08 18.38
N GLY A 133 10.39 -5.18 18.85
CA GLY A 133 10.46 -5.59 20.24
C GLY A 133 11.87 -5.90 20.76
N THR A 134 12.83 -6.12 19.86
CA THR A 134 14.26 -6.29 20.20
C THR A 134 15.04 -4.98 20.24
N ARG A 135 14.46 -3.85 19.83
CA ARG A 135 15.12 -2.54 19.91
C ARG A 135 15.08 -2.00 21.33
N PRO A 136 16.20 -1.49 21.88
CA PRO A 136 16.28 -1.05 23.28
C PRO A 136 15.39 0.18 23.56
N PHE A 137 15.11 0.97 22.53
CA PHE A 137 14.30 2.18 22.62
C PHE A 137 12.79 1.94 22.37
N ILE A 138 12.34 0.70 22.22
CA ILE A 138 10.92 0.38 22.02
C ILE A 138 10.24 -0.03 23.31
N ASN A 139 9.07 0.51 23.57
CA ASN A 139 8.16 0.04 24.59
C ASN A 139 7.31 -1.13 24.04
N ARG A 140 7.65 -2.35 24.41
CA ARG A 140 6.98 -3.58 23.95
C ARG A 140 5.49 -3.63 24.26
N GLU A 141 5.05 -2.93 25.33
CA GLU A 141 3.64 -2.86 25.72
C GLU A 141 2.85 -1.81 24.92
N ARG A 142 3.50 -1.12 23.99
CA ARG A 142 2.89 -0.05 23.21
C ARG A 142 3.25 -0.16 21.73
N ILE A 143 3.06 -1.35 21.16
CA ILE A 143 3.25 -1.58 19.71
C ILE A 143 1.90 -1.85 19.08
N GLY A 144 1.59 -1.08 18.04
CA GLY A 144 0.37 -1.21 17.24
C GLY A 144 0.68 -1.46 15.77
N VAL A 145 -0.37 -1.69 15.00
CA VAL A 145 -0.30 -1.89 13.56
C VAL A 145 -1.34 -1.05 12.83
N ILE A 146 -0.96 -0.52 11.68
CA ILE A 146 -1.88 0.09 10.71
C ILE A 146 -1.81 -0.71 9.42
N GLY A 147 -2.94 -1.22 8.99
CA GLY A 147 -3.08 -1.89 7.70
C GLY A 147 -3.87 -1.04 6.71
N ILE A 148 -3.26 -0.73 5.57
CA ILE A 148 -3.89 0.07 4.51
C ILE A 148 -4.45 -0.89 3.45
N CYS A 149 -5.70 -0.72 3.05
CA CYS A 149 -6.39 -1.52 2.05
C CYS A 149 -6.29 -3.03 2.36
N GLY A 150 -5.66 -3.84 1.51
CA GLY A 150 -5.47 -5.28 1.73
C GLY A 150 -4.71 -5.61 3.02
N SER A 151 -3.69 -4.82 3.37
CA SER A 151 -2.98 -4.99 4.64
C SER A 151 -3.86 -4.83 5.87
N GLY A 152 -5.01 -4.18 5.76
CA GLY A 152 -5.97 -4.11 6.86
C GLY A 152 -6.45 -5.50 7.29
N SER A 153 -6.79 -6.38 6.35
CA SER A 153 -7.20 -7.74 6.66
C SER A 153 -6.04 -8.61 7.17
N PHE A 154 -4.83 -8.42 6.64
CA PHE A 154 -3.65 -9.17 7.09
C PHE A 154 -3.20 -8.75 8.49
N ALA A 155 -3.23 -7.44 8.78
CA ALA A 155 -2.95 -6.90 10.12
C ALA A 155 -3.95 -7.41 11.17
N ILE A 156 -5.24 -7.49 10.85
CA ILE A 156 -6.26 -8.10 11.72
C ILE A 156 -5.97 -9.59 11.92
N SER A 157 -5.58 -10.31 10.85
CA SER A 157 -5.23 -11.73 10.95
C SER A 157 -4.01 -11.94 11.85
N ALA A 158 -2.98 -11.11 11.73
CA ALA A 158 -1.84 -11.12 12.64
C ALA A 158 -2.25 -10.83 14.10
N ALA A 159 -3.07 -9.82 14.33
CA ALA A 159 -3.51 -9.44 15.69
C ALA A 159 -4.39 -10.51 16.37
N LYS A 160 -5.05 -11.37 15.60
CA LYS A 160 -5.81 -12.52 16.13
C LYS A 160 -4.92 -13.59 16.77
N ILE A 161 -3.67 -13.69 16.34
CA ILE A 161 -2.73 -14.74 16.75
C ILE A 161 -1.54 -14.20 17.53
N ASP A 162 -1.20 -12.92 17.39
CA ASP A 162 -0.08 -12.28 18.08
C ASP A 162 -0.57 -11.30 19.15
N PRO A 163 -0.61 -11.71 20.44
CA PRO A 163 -1.11 -10.86 21.53
C PRO A 163 -0.19 -9.67 21.85
N ARG A 164 0.99 -9.59 21.26
CA ARG A 164 1.92 -8.47 21.43
C ARG A 164 1.46 -7.23 20.66
N LEU A 165 0.61 -7.37 19.64
CA LEU A 165 -0.06 -6.26 18.98
C LEU A 165 -1.14 -5.67 19.88
N LYS A 166 -0.90 -4.46 20.42
CA LYS A 166 -1.77 -3.84 21.43
C LYS A 166 -2.85 -2.94 20.83
N ALA A 167 -2.68 -2.51 19.59
CA ALA A 167 -3.65 -1.70 18.87
C ALA A 167 -3.64 -2.02 17.38
N VAL A 168 -4.81 -2.01 16.77
CA VAL A 168 -4.97 -2.21 15.32
C VAL A 168 -5.81 -1.06 14.77
N ALA A 169 -5.33 -0.44 13.72
CA ALA A 169 -6.10 0.49 12.91
C ALA A 169 -6.10 0.04 11.46
N THR A 170 -7.18 0.30 10.76
CA THR A 170 -7.30 0.01 9.33
C THR A 170 -7.71 1.24 8.56
N ILE A 171 -7.18 1.40 7.36
CA ILE A 171 -7.45 2.53 6.49
C ILE A 171 -7.97 1.99 5.17
N SER A 172 -9.19 2.37 4.79
CA SER A 172 -9.85 1.88 3.56
C SER A 172 -9.71 0.35 3.40
N MET A 173 -9.92 -0.37 4.50
CA MET A 173 -9.68 -1.82 4.57
C MET A 173 -10.53 -2.59 3.58
N TYR A 174 -9.90 -3.57 2.96
CA TYR A 174 -10.56 -4.61 2.20
C TYR A 174 -10.56 -5.93 2.97
N ASP A 175 -11.72 -6.56 3.09
CA ASP A 175 -11.79 -7.97 3.46
C ASP A 175 -11.36 -8.80 2.25
N MET A 176 -10.06 -9.10 2.19
CA MET A 176 -9.47 -9.82 1.07
C MET A 176 -10.07 -11.21 0.87
N GLY A 177 -10.45 -11.87 1.96
CA GLY A 177 -11.12 -13.16 1.91
C GLY A 177 -12.52 -13.06 1.26
N ALA A 178 -13.33 -12.12 1.71
CA ALA A 178 -14.67 -11.90 1.12
C ALA A 178 -14.59 -11.40 -0.32
N ALA A 179 -13.67 -10.48 -0.63
CA ALA A 179 -13.47 -9.96 -1.99
C ALA A 179 -13.10 -11.07 -2.98
N ASN A 180 -12.17 -11.96 -2.60
CA ASN A 180 -11.78 -13.08 -3.46
C ASN A 180 -12.88 -14.15 -3.60
N ARG A 181 -13.65 -14.42 -2.52
CA ARG A 181 -14.73 -15.40 -2.60
C ARG A 181 -15.95 -14.91 -3.36
N ASN A 182 -16.31 -13.66 -3.17
CA ASN A 182 -17.62 -13.15 -3.60
C ASN A 182 -17.54 -12.14 -4.74
N GLY A 183 -16.33 -11.67 -5.07
CA GLY A 183 -16.13 -10.53 -5.95
C GLY A 183 -16.54 -9.20 -5.30
N LEU A 184 -16.30 -8.11 -6.00
CA LEU A 184 -16.71 -6.77 -5.56
C LEU A 184 -18.23 -6.70 -5.44
N LYS A 185 -18.72 -6.21 -4.29
CA LYS A 185 -20.16 -6.12 -3.98
C LYS A 185 -20.92 -7.47 -4.08
N ASN A 186 -20.23 -8.58 -3.81
CA ASN A 186 -20.78 -9.94 -3.93
C ASN A 186 -21.30 -10.27 -5.34
N ALA A 187 -20.59 -9.83 -6.37
CA ALA A 187 -20.99 -10.02 -7.77
C ALA A 187 -20.82 -11.46 -8.28
N LEU A 188 -20.02 -12.31 -7.61
CA LEU A 188 -19.76 -13.68 -8.03
C LEU A 188 -20.83 -14.65 -7.52
N THR A 189 -21.40 -15.41 -8.43
CA THR A 189 -22.26 -16.56 -8.09
C THR A 189 -21.41 -17.72 -7.55
N LEU A 190 -22.07 -18.70 -6.92
CA LEU A 190 -21.39 -19.91 -6.45
C LEU A 190 -20.76 -20.71 -7.61
N GLU A 191 -21.45 -20.79 -8.74
CA GLU A 191 -20.97 -21.49 -9.95
C GLU A 191 -19.73 -20.80 -10.51
N GLN A 192 -19.75 -19.49 -10.66
CA GLN A 192 -18.57 -18.73 -11.10
C GLN A 192 -17.38 -18.91 -10.16
N ARG A 193 -17.61 -18.91 -8.85
CA ARG A 193 -16.56 -19.17 -7.87
C ARG A 193 -15.98 -20.58 -7.97
N LYS A 194 -16.83 -21.60 -8.15
CA LYS A 194 -16.39 -22.97 -8.38
C LYS A 194 -15.56 -23.10 -9.65
N GLN A 195 -15.99 -22.43 -10.71
CA GLN A 195 -15.26 -22.40 -11.98
C GLN A 195 -13.86 -21.78 -11.81
N ILE A 196 -13.76 -20.61 -11.16
CA ILE A 196 -12.48 -19.95 -10.88
C ILE A 196 -11.54 -20.88 -10.09
N ILE A 197 -12.06 -21.58 -9.08
CA ILE A 197 -11.26 -22.53 -8.30
C ILE A 197 -10.79 -23.71 -9.15
N ALA A 198 -11.66 -24.25 -10.02
CA ALA A 198 -11.31 -25.35 -10.91
C ALA A 198 -10.22 -24.92 -11.92
N GLU A 199 -10.40 -23.76 -12.54
CA GLU A 199 -9.40 -23.20 -13.47
C GLU A 199 -8.05 -22.96 -12.79
N ALA A 200 -8.04 -22.43 -11.56
CA ALA A 200 -6.82 -22.25 -10.80
C ALA A 200 -6.15 -23.60 -10.43
N ALA A 201 -6.96 -24.63 -10.16
CA ALA A 201 -6.43 -25.96 -9.87
C ALA A 201 -5.78 -26.59 -11.12
N GLU A 202 -6.39 -26.47 -12.29
CA GLU A 202 -5.80 -26.92 -13.56
C GLU A 202 -4.53 -26.12 -13.91
N GLN A 203 -4.54 -24.81 -13.70
CA GLN A 203 -3.38 -23.96 -13.93
C GLN A 203 -2.17 -24.42 -13.11
N ARG A 204 -2.36 -24.93 -11.89
CA ARG A 204 -1.26 -25.47 -11.07
C ARG A 204 -0.54 -26.65 -11.71
N TYR A 205 -1.26 -27.50 -12.44
CA TYR A 205 -0.62 -28.60 -13.18
C TYR A 205 0.24 -28.07 -14.34
N VAL A 206 -0.26 -27.05 -15.04
CA VAL A 206 0.49 -26.38 -16.11
C VAL A 206 1.77 -25.75 -15.54
N GLU A 207 1.66 -24.95 -14.50
CA GLU A 207 2.80 -24.30 -13.84
C GLU A 207 3.83 -25.31 -13.30
N PHE A 208 3.36 -26.43 -12.77
CA PHE A 208 4.25 -27.47 -12.25
C PHE A 208 5.06 -28.16 -13.37
N LEU A 209 4.48 -28.34 -14.54
CA LEU A 209 5.16 -28.99 -15.68
C LEU A 209 6.11 -28.03 -16.41
N ASP A 210 5.67 -26.81 -16.67
CA ASP A 210 6.38 -25.83 -17.49
C ASP A 210 7.17 -24.82 -16.67
N GLY A 211 6.90 -24.71 -15.37
CA GLY A 211 7.51 -23.73 -14.47
C GLY A 211 7.05 -22.29 -14.71
N GLU A 212 6.10 -22.08 -15.61
CA GLU A 212 5.59 -20.76 -15.98
C GLU A 212 4.42 -20.38 -15.10
N VAL A 213 4.55 -19.25 -14.35
CA VAL A 213 3.52 -18.75 -13.44
C VAL A 213 2.55 -17.85 -14.17
N LYS A 214 1.26 -18.13 -14.05
CA LYS A 214 0.21 -17.26 -14.56
C LYS A 214 -0.21 -16.25 -13.53
N TYR A 215 -0.06 -14.96 -13.86
CA TYR A 215 -0.50 -13.87 -13.01
C TYR A 215 -1.95 -13.48 -13.29
N THR A 216 -2.66 -13.11 -12.24
CA THR A 216 -3.97 -12.45 -12.36
C THR A 216 -3.77 -10.94 -12.58
N SER A 217 -4.84 -10.25 -12.96
CA SER A 217 -4.79 -8.82 -13.26
C SER A 217 -4.29 -7.98 -12.09
N GLY A 218 -3.39 -7.06 -12.38
CA GLY A 218 -2.96 -5.97 -11.51
C GLY A 218 -3.47 -4.63 -12.02
N THR A 219 -2.72 -3.54 -11.73
CA THR A 219 -3.00 -2.22 -12.32
C THR A 219 -2.67 -2.24 -13.81
N VAL A 220 -3.62 -1.87 -14.65
CA VAL A 220 -3.42 -1.82 -16.10
C VAL A 220 -2.27 -0.91 -16.48
N HIS A 221 -1.54 -1.27 -17.54
CA HIS A 221 -0.43 -0.45 -18.06
C HIS A 221 -0.90 0.70 -18.94
N GLU A 222 -2.07 0.54 -19.57
CA GLU A 222 -2.67 1.54 -20.45
C GLU A 222 -4.18 1.60 -20.20
N LEU A 223 -4.73 2.82 -20.31
CA LEU A 223 -6.16 3.03 -20.28
C LEU A 223 -6.75 2.88 -21.67
N THR A 224 -7.89 2.23 -21.77
CA THR A 224 -8.70 2.12 -22.99
C THR A 224 -10.04 2.80 -22.79
N GLU A 225 -10.82 2.94 -23.86
CA GLU A 225 -12.20 3.45 -23.77
C GLU A 225 -13.07 2.57 -22.86
N ASN A 226 -12.78 1.27 -22.79
CA ASN A 226 -13.51 0.29 -22.01
C ASN A 226 -13.00 0.15 -20.57
N SER A 227 -11.94 0.88 -20.18
CA SER A 227 -11.42 0.83 -18.82
C SER A 227 -12.47 1.26 -17.80
N SER A 228 -12.64 0.43 -16.78
CA SER A 228 -13.59 0.68 -15.69
C SER A 228 -13.17 1.89 -14.85
N PRO A 229 -14.07 2.51 -14.08
CA PRO A 229 -13.71 3.59 -13.16
C PRO A 229 -12.61 3.20 -12.17
N ILE A 230 -12.60 1.96 -11.69
CA ILE A 230 -11.59 1.44 -10.74
C ILE A 230 -10.22 1.34 -11.41
N GLU A 231 -10.15 0.82 -12.65
CA GLU A 231 -8.90 0.77 -13.40
C GLU A 231 -8.34 2.16 -13.67
N ARG A 232 -9.20 3.15 -13.95
CA ARG A 232 -8.79 4.54 -14.14
C ARG A 232 -8.23 5.16 -12.86
N GLU A 233 -8.89 4.97 -11.70
CA GLU A 233 -8.39 5.45 -10.42
C GLU A 233 -7.06 4.80 -10.03
N PHE A 234 -6.92 3.49 -10.22
CA PHE A 234 -5.68 2.78 -9.92
C PHE A 234 -4.56 3.19 -10.86
N TYR A 235 -4.85 3.35 -12.16
CA TYR A 235 -3.88 3.87 -13.12
C TYR A 235 -3.40 5.27 -12.73
N GLU A 236 -4.34 6.19 -12.41
CA GLU A 236 -4.03 7.56 -12.03
C GLU A 236 -3.10 7.63 -10.81
N TYR A 237 -3.26 6.70 -9.86
CA TYR A 237 -2.38 6.65 -8.71
C TYR A 237 -1.07 5.90 -8.99
N TYR A 238 -1.14 4.68 -9.48
CA TYR A 238 0.02 3.77 -9.54
C TYR A 238 0.86 3.90 -10.81
N ARG A 239 0.35 4.55 -11.86
CA ARG A 239 1.02 4.69 -13.15
C ARG A 239 1.27 6.16 -13.53
N THR A 240 1.26 7.05 -12.57
CA THR A 240 1.58 8.46 -12.74
C THR A 240 2.53 8.91 -11.63
N PRO A 241 3.20 10.06 -11.77
CA PRO A 241 4.10 10.59 -10.73
C PRO A 241 3.45 10.79 -9.36
N ARG A 242 2.12 10.66 -9.26
CA ARG A 242 1.38 10.75 -8.00
C ARG A 242 1.74 9.65 -7.02
N GLY A 243 1.99 8.44 -7.50
CA GLY A 243 2.28 7.28 -6.64
C GLY A 243 3.12 6.21 -7.32
N GLU A 244 3.55 6.43 -8.56
CA GLU A 244 4.42 5.50 -9.26
C GLU A 244 5.76 5.40 -8.54
N VAL A 245 6.15 4.19 -8.21
CA VAL A 245 7.47 3.88 -7.68
C VAL A 245 8.07 2.80 -8.56
N THR A 246 9.23 3.11 -9.12
CA THR A 246 10.12 2.10 -9.71
C THR A 246 11.36 2.05 -8.83
N PRO A 247 11.33 1.37 -7.66
CA PRO A 247 12.55 1.17 -6.89
C PRO A 247 13.52 0.37 -7.73
N GLU A 248 14.82 0.69 -7.67
CA GLU A 248 15.84 -0.19 -8.21
C GLU A 248 15.64 -1.57 -7.58
N GLY A 249 15.27 -2.57 -8.39
CA GLY A 249 15.02 -3.94 -7.95
C GLY A 249 13.60 -4.27 -7.48
N ALA A 250 12.67 -3.32 -7.45
CA ALA A 250 11.26 -3.65 -7.24
C ALA A 250 10.60 -4.02 -8.57
N THR A 251 9.84 -5.10 -8.54
CA THR A 251 9.00 -5.45 -9.69
C THR A 251 7.90 -4.40 -9.82
N PRO A 252 7.68 -3.78 -11.00
CA PRO A 252 6.54 -2.92 -11.20
C PRO A 252 5.27 -3.64 -10.81
N LEU A 253 4.29 -2.91 -10.27
CA LEU A 253 2.95 -3.45 -10.05
C LEU A 253 2.43 -3.98 -11.39
N THR A 254 2.36 -5.29 -11.53
CA THR A 254 1.80 -5.96 -12.71
C THR A 254 0.32 -6.19 -12.54
#